data_9e06dca63693f0457100470dd0f9f168
#
_entry.id   9e06dca63693f0457100470dd0f9f168
#
_cell.length_a   1.000
_cell.length_b   1.000
_cell.length_c   1.000
_cell.angle_alpha   90.00
_cell.angle_beta   90.00
_cell.angle_gamma   90.00
#
_symmetry.space_group_name_H-M   'P 1'
#
loop_
_entity.id
_entity.type
_entity.pdbx_description
1 polymer ?
#
loop_
_entity_poly.entity_id
_entity_poly.type
_entity_poly.pdbx_seq_one_letter_code
_entity_poly.pdbx_strand_id
1 'polypeptide(L)' 'MDIIQSDVVFKYENNIEIMWNGSATFNVFVDGKNVNCFTEYDIKTIDEAQQSADEWLAMELEEEKLRYADAY' A
#
# COMPACT_ATOMS: atom_id res chain seq x y z
N MET A 1 7.04 -23.73 7.53
CA MET A 1 6.99 -23.26 7.38
C MET A 1 7.02 -22.33 7.28
N ASP A 2 7.19 -21.76 7.19
CA ASP A 2 7.40 -20.96 7.22
C ASP A 2 7.00 -20.08 6.85
N ILE A 3 6.90 -19.62 6.73
CA ILE A 3 6.59 -18.90 6.49
C ILE A 3 6.14 -18.15 6.37
N ILE A 4 6.00 -18.01 6.29
CA ILE A 4 5.47 -17.30 6.32
C ILE A 4 5.37 -16.14 6.58
N GLN A 5 5.67 -15.87 6.92
CA GLN A 5 5.76 -14.69 7.30
C GLN A 5 5.85 -13.73 6.33
N SER A 6 5.58 -13.91 5.39
CA SER A 6 5.81 -13.09 4.29
C SER A 6 4.85 -11.93 4.15
N ASP A 7 3.66 -12.01 4.63
CA ASP A 7 2.70 -10.93 4.43
C ASP A 7 2.78 -9.93 5.55
N VAL A 8 3.15 -8.71 5.22
CA VAL A 8 3.24 -7.61 6.18
C VAL A 8 2.18 -6.59 5.82
N VAL A 9 1.36 -6.21 6.79
CA VAL A 9 0.27 -5.29 6.56
C VAL A 9 0.60 -3.96 7.21
N PHE A 10 0.55 -2.88 6.43
CA PHE A 10 0.72 -1.52 6.93
C PHE A 10 -0.65 -0.88 6.96
N LYS A 11 -1.05 -0.38 8.12
CA LYS A 11 -2.38 0.17 8.32
C LYS A 11 -2.33 1.69 8.32
N TYR A 12 -3.27 2.27 7.62
CA TYR A 12 -3.37 3.72 7.48
C TYR A 12 -4.75 4.18 7.85
N GLU A 13 -4.97 5.49 7.81
CA GLU A 13 -6.27 6.06 8.13
C GLU A 13 -7.31 5.71 7.08
N ASN A 14 -8.57 5.88 7.44
CA ASN A 14 -9.69 5.69 6.51
C ASN A 14 -9.81 4.24 6.05
N ASN A 15 -9.42 3.29 6.93
CA ASN A 15 -9.53 1.86 6.65
C ASN A 15 -8.72 1.44 5.44
N ILE A 16 -7.62 2.13 5.21
CA ILE A 16 -6.69 1.79 4.13
C ILE A 16 -5.60 0.91 4.69
N GLU A 17 -5.34 -0.20 4.01
CA GLU A 17 -4.27 -1.11 4.37
C GLU A 17 -3.48 -1.47 3.13
N ILE A 18 -2.18 -1.58 3.26
CA ILE A 18 -1.31 -2.02 2.17
C ILE A 18 -0.57 -3.24 2.64
N MET A 19 -0.73 -4.34 1.90
CA MET A 19 -0.11 -5.61 2.24
C MET A 19 1.05 -5.88 1.31
N TRP A 20 2.22 -6.13 1.90
CA TRP A 20 3.42 -6.44 1.16
C TRP A 20 3.67 -7.94 1.28
N ASN A 21 3.93 -8.59 0.16
CA ASN A 21 4.08 -10.05 0.16
C ASN A 21 5.48 -10.51 0.53
N GLY A 22 6.31 -9.58 0.97
CA GLY A 22 7.68 -9.94 1.35
C GLY A 22 8.65 -9.95 0.21
N SER A 23 8.22 -9.59 -0.97
CA SER A 23 9.08 -9.57 -2.15
C SER A 23 8.91 -8.26 -2.89
N ALA A 24 8.09 -8.22 -3.91
CA ALA A 24 7.95 -7.02 -4.73
C ALA A 24 6.52 -6.57 -4.89
N THR A 25 5.55 -7.31 -4.41
CA THR A 25 4.16 -7.03 -4.70
C THR A 25 3.46 -6.42 -3.50
N PHE A 26 2.74 -5.34 -3.75
CA PHE A 26 1.94 -4.66 -2.73
C PHE A 26 0.49 -4.68 -3.19
N ASN A 27 -0.40 -5.01 -2.27
CA ASN A 27 -1.83 -4.98 -2.53
C ASN A 27 -2.48 -3.97 -1.62
N VAL A 28 -3.34 -3.13 -2.18
CA VAL A 28 -3.97 -2.05 -1.44
C VAL A 28 -5.41 -2.42 -1.18
N PHE A 29 -5.81 -2.29 0.08
CA PHE A 29 -7.16 -2.62 0.50
C PHE A 29 -7.81 -1.38 1.10
N VAL A 30 -9.07 -1.17 0.78
CA VAL A 30 -9.89 -0.14 1.40
C VAL A 30 -11.15 -0.82 1.89
N ASP A 31 -11.44 -0.68 3.18
CA ASP A 31 -12.59 -1.33 3.81
C ASP A 31 -12.58 -2.84 3.58
N GLY A 32 -11.38 -3.41 3.57
CA GLY A 32 -11.24 -4.85 3.42
C GLY A 32 -11.31 -5.35 1.99
N LYS A 33 -11.46 -4.45 1.03
CA LYS A 33 -11.54 -4.85 -0.37
C LYS A 33 -10.26 -4.48 -1.09
N ASN A 34 -9.73 -5.41 -1.88
CA ASN A 34 -8.56 -5.13 -2.69
C ASN A 34 -8.94 -4.19 -3.82
N VAL A 35 -8.41 -2.99 -3.81
CA VAL A 35 -8.77 -1.98 -4.80
C VAL A 35 -7.65 -1.66 -5.75
N ASN A 36 -6.42 -2.07 -5.41
CA ASN A 36 -5.30 -1.76 -6.28
C ASN A 36 -4.13 -2.64 -5.90
N CYS A 37 -3.13 -2.66 -6.76
CA CYS A 37 -1.86 -3.33 -6.44
C CYS A 37 -0.76 -2.64 -7.21
N PHE A 38 0.46 -2.74 -6.69
CA PHE A 38 1.60 -2.18 -7.37
C PHE A 38 2.82 -3.01 -7.03
N THR A 39 3.88 -2.85 -7.81
CA THR A 39 5.11 -3.55 -7.58
C THR A 39 6.24 -2.55 -7.37
N GLU A 40 7.18 -2.95 -6.52
CA GLU A 40 8.38 -2.18 -6.26
C GLU A 40 9.51 -3.17 -6.10
N TYR A 41 10.51 -3.04 -6.91
CA TYR A 41 11.66 -3.94 -6.83
C TYR A 41 12.70 -3.37 -5.89
N ASP A 42 13.68 -4.19 -5.52
CA ASP A 42 14.79 -3.77 -4.65
C ASP A 42 14.36 -3.50 -3.22
N ILE A 43 13.24 -4.07 -2.78
CA ILE A 43 12.80 -3.96 -1.40
C ILE A 43 13.47 -5.07 -0.62
N LYS A 44 14.25 -4.72 0.39
CA LYS A 44 15.00 -5.70 1.16
C LYS A 44 14.62 -5.73 2.63
N THR A 45 13.96 -4.70 3.13
CA THR A 45 13.59 -4.66 4.53
C THR A 45 12.16 -4.19 4.65
N ILE A 46 11.58 -4.44 5.83
CA ILE A 46 10.23 -3.98 6.10
C ILE A 46 10.17 -2.45 6.08
N ASP A 47 11.23 -1.81 6.55
CA ASP A 47 11.27 -0.34 6.55
C ASP A 47 11.21 0.19 5.12
N GLU A 48 11.94 -0.44 4.22
CA GLU A 48 11.90 -0.01 2.82
C GLU A 48 10.51 -0.23 2.22
N ALA A 49 9.89 -1.35 2.57
CA ALA A 49 8.55 -1.63 2.08
C ALA A 49 7.56 -0.59 2.60
N GLN A 50 7.67 -0.24 3.86
CA GLN A 50 6.77 0.76 4.43
C GLN A 50 6.98 2.11 3.76
N GLN A 51 8.22 2.47 3.49
CA GLN A 51 8.50 3.74 2.83
C GLN A 51 7.87 3.77 1.44
N SER A 52 8.00 2.68 0.70
CA SER A 52 7.39 2.60 -0.63
C SER A 52 5.87 2.72 -0.54
N ALA A 53 5.27 2.05 0.43
CA ALA A 53 3.83 2.13 0.63
C ALA A 53 3.40 3.54 0.98
N ASP A 54 4.15 4.19 1.88
CA ASP A 54 3.84 5.55 2.28
C ASP A 54 3.89 6.51 1.08
N GLU A 55 4.91 6.36 0.26
CA GLU A 55 5.07 7.25 -0.89
C GLU A 55 3.96 7.02 -1.91
N TRP A 56 3.64 5.74 -2.16
CA TRP A 56 2.59 5.42 -3.11
C TRP A 56 1.26 6.00 -2.64
N LEU A 57 0.96 5.82 -1.36
CA LEU A 57 -0.31 6.28 -0.82
C LEU A 57 -0.39 7.80 -0.85
N ALA A 58 0.71 8.48 -0.56
CA ALA A 58 0.72 9.94 -0.59
C ALA A 58 0.38 10.45 -1.98
N MET A 59 0.93 9.82 -3.00
CA MET A 59 0.65 10.23 -4.38
C MET A 59 -0.81 9.98 -4.73
N GLU A 60 -1.33 8.82 -4.32
CA GLU A 60 -2.72 8.50 -4.63
C GLU A 60 -3.68 9.44 -3.92
N LEU A 61 -3.40 9.74 -2.67
CA LEU A 61 -4.26 10.65 -1.92
C LEU A 61 -4.27 12.04 -2.54
N GLU A 62 -3.12 12.46 -3.01
CA GLU A 62 -3.04 13.77 -3.64
C GLU A 62 -3.88 13.82 -4.90
N GLU A 63 -3.80 12.80 -5.72
CA GLU A 63 -4.60 12.73 -6.93
C GLU A 63 -6.08 12.65 -6.60
N GLU A 64 -6.42 11.87 -5.61
CA GLU A 64 -7.81 11.74 -5.21
C GLU A 64 -8.37 13.04 -4.69
N LYS A 65 -7.57 13.77 -3.93
CA LYS A 65 -8.01 15.06 -3.43
C LYS A 65 -8.34 16.00 -4.57
N LEU A 66 -7.48 16.02 -5.58
CA LEU A 66 -7.73 16.88 -6.72
C LEU A 66 -9.01 16.47 -7.44
N ARG A 67 -9.20 15.16 -7.57
CA ARG A 67 -10.38 14.64 -8.24
C ARG A 67 -11.65 14.98 -7.49
N TYR A 68 -11.60 14.83 -6.18
CA TYR A 68 -12.75 15.14 -5.35
C TYR A 68 -13.08 16.63 -5.39
N ALA A 69 -12.07 17.46 -5.41
CA ALA A 69 -12.27 18.88 -5.51
C ALA A 69 -12.99 19.24 -6.80
N ASP A 70 -12.62 18.58 -7.89
CA ASP A 70 -13.29 18.81 -9.16
C ASP A 70 -14.73 18.33 -9.13
N ALA A 71 -15.00 17.27 -8.38
CA ALA A 71 -16.35 16.72 -8.34
C ALA A 71 -17.31 17.62 -7.57
N TYR A 72 -16.80 18.39 -6.66
CA TYR A 72 -17.64 19.26 -5.87
C TYR A 72 -17.74 20.64 -6.45
#